data_043948100987a8d3a281ca833190e5d4
#
_entry.id   043948100987a8d3a281ca833190e5d4
#
_cell.length_a   1.000
_cell.length_b   1.000
_cell.length_c   1.000
_cell.angle_alpha   90.00
_cell.angle_beta   90.00
_cell.angle_gamma   90.00
#
_symmetry.space_group_name_H-M   'P 1'
#
loop_
_entity.id
_entity.type
_entity.pdbx_description
1 polymer ?
#
loop_
_entity_poly.entity_id
_entity_poly.type
_entity_poly.pdbx_seq_one_letter_code
_entity_poly.pdbx_strand_id
1 'polypeptide(L)'
;MPDYTVTFQADGATVKTMTVEDGYTLKDSDYPAVPAKSGYTGEWVKYTSAIHSNVTVQAKYTAVVAKYTVTFKADNTVVKTMTVKDGYTLKASDYPTVPAKSGYTGEWVKYTTAIHSNVTVKAKYTAVVTKYTVFFKADGFTVKAIQVNDGYVLQDADYPEVPAKVGCNGAWE
;
A
#
# COMPACT_ATOMS: atom_id res chain seq x y z
N MET A 1 3.18 -63.14 7.59
CA MET A 1 3.88 -61.92 8.08
C MET A 1 2.92 -61.19 8.99
N PRO A 2 3.39 -60.50 10.03
CA PRO A 2 2.48 -59.67 10.83
C PRO A 2 1.90 -58.54 10.01
N ASP A 3 0.65 -58.16 10.32
CA ASP A 3 -0.04 -57.02 9.73
C ASP A 3 -0.08 -55.85 10.69
N TYR A 4 0.03 -54.65 10.18
CA TYR A 4 0.01 -53.40 10.95
C TYR A 4 -1.06 -52.47 10.44
N THR A 5 -1.63 -51.65 11.34
CA THR A 5 -2.64 -50.65 11.00
C THR A 5 -1.99 -49.31 10.77
N VAL A 6 -2.32 -48.70 9.62
CA VAL A 6 -2.03 -47.30 9.32
C VAL A 6 -3.29 -46.48 9.50
N THR A 7 -3.23 -45.48 10.40
CA THR A 7 -4.32 -44.57 10.67
C THR A 7 -4.01 -43.18 10.17
N PHE A 8 -4.83 -42.64 9.25
CA PHE A 8 -4.73 -41.28 8.78
C PHE A 8 -5.63 -40.36 9.63
N GLN A 9 -5.06 -39.35 10.29
CA GLN A 9 -5.79 -38.46 11.19
C GLN A 9 -5.64 -36.98 10.76
N ALA A 10 -6.75 -36.26 10.82
CA ALA A 10 -6.81 -34.82 10.59
C ALA A 10 -7.48 -34.14 11.78
N ASP A 11 -6.83 -33.19 12.44
CA ASP A 11 -7.30 -32.49 13.65
C ASP A 11 -7.78 -33.50 14.75
N GLY A 12 -7.09 -34.63 14.90
CA GLY A 12 -7.40 -35.66 15.87
C GLY A 12 -8.51 -36.68 15.46
N ALA A 13 -9.20 -36.40 14.35
CA ALA A 13 -10.22 -37.31 13.83
C ALA A 13 -9.62 -38.31 12.82
N THR A 14 -10.02 -39.58 12.92
CA THR A 14 -9.61 -40.61 11.94
C THR A 14 -10.35 -40.42 10.62
N VAL A 15 -9.57 -40.23 9.55
CA VAL A 15 -10.07 -40.07 8.19
C VAL A 15 -10.15 -41.40 7.46
N LYS A 16 -9.11 -42.25 7.63
CA LYS A 16 -9.01 -43.58 7.01
C LYS A 16 -8.14 -44.48 7.85
N THR A 17 -8.44 -45.76 7.86
CA THR A 17 -7.52 -46.79 8.32
C THR A 17 -7.26 -47.78 7.18
N MET A 18 -6.08 -48.35 7.16
CA MET A 18 -5.75 -49.48 6.25
C MET A 18 -4.81 -50.45 6.97
N THR A 19 -4.89 -51.73 6.59
CA THR A 19 -3.99 -52.76 7.06
C THR A 19 -2.95 -53.05 5.99
N VAL A 20 -1.70 -53.14 6.42
CA VAL A 20 -0.54 -53.40 5.55
C VAL A 20 0.32 -54.50 6.12
N GLU A 21 1.00 -55.26 5.27
CA GLU A 21 1.99 -56.26 5.68
C GLU A 21 3.27 -55.61 6.23
N ASP A 22 4.01 -56.32 7.04
CA ASP A 22 5.33 -55.89 7.54
C ASP A 22 6.27 -55.51 6.41
N GLY A 23 6.94 -54.38 6.55
CA GLY A 23 7.85 -53.84 5.55
C GLY A 23 7.19 -53.00 4.43
N TYR A 24 5.86 -52.82 4.44
CA TYR A 24 5.17 -52.04 3.44
C TYR A 24 5.60 -50.56 3.50
N THR A 25 5.77 -49.92 2.35
CA THR A 25 6.03 -48.48 2.23
C THR A 25 4.83 -47.81 1.59
N LEU A 26 4.30 -46.74 2.21
CA LEU A 26 3.13 -46.00 1.74
C LEU A 26 3.40 -45.35 0.37
N LYS A 27 2.45 -45.52 -0.57
CA LYS A 27 2.44 -44.90 -1.89
C LYS A 27 1.52 -43.68 -1.86
N ASP A 28 1.67 -42.78 -2.82
CA ASP A 28 0.77 -41.60 -2.93
C ASP A 28 -0.70 -41.96 -3.05
N SER A 29 -1.02 -43.10 -3.69
CA SER A 29 -2.36 -43.63 -3.82
C SER A 29 -3.02 -44.10 -2.52
N ASP A 30 -2.24 -44.34 -1.46
CA ASP A 30 -2.75 -44.81 -0.17
C ASP A 30 -3.34 -43.66 0.67
N TYR A 31 -2.84 -42.44 0.43
CA TYR A 31 -3.26 -41.26 1.16
C TYR A 31 -4.66 -40.84 0.71
N PRO A 32 -5.61 -40.72 1.66
CA PRO A 32 -6.93 -40.19 1.34
C PRO A 32 -6.88 -38.69 1.05
N ALA A 33 -7.97 -38.13 0.49
CA ALA A 33 -8.09 -36.67 0.42
C ALA A 33 -8.02 -36.05 1.83
N VAL A 34 -7.25 -34.98 1.98
CA VAL A 34 -7.21 -34.24 3.27
C VAL A 34 -8.56 -33.52 3.44
N PRO A 35 -9.24 -33.67 4.60
CA PRO A 35 -10.47 -32.97 4.87
C PRO A 35 -10.30 -31.44 4.71
N ALA A 36 -11.26 -30.79 4.04
CA ALA A 36 -11.23 -29.34 3.87
C ALA A 36 -11.40 -28.64 5.24
N LYS A 37 -10.56 -27.61 5.48
CA LYS A 37 -10.65 -26.76 6.66
C LYS A 37 -10.69 -25.29 6.21
N SER A 38 -11.75 -24.58 6.59
CA SER A 38 -11.94 -23.18 6.16
C SER A 38 -10.75 -22.30 6.59
N GLY A 39 -10.19 -21.53 5.62
CA GLY A 39 -9.04 -20.68 5.86
C GLY A 39 -7.68 -21.40 5.93
N TYR A 40 -7.63 -22.71 5.60
CA TYR A 40 -6.38 -23.48 5.61
C TYR A 40 -6.20 -24.30 4.33
N THR A 41 -4.95 -24.53 3.94
CA THR A 41 -4.54 -25.61 3.04
C THR A 41 -4.06 -26.77 3.88
N GLY A 42 -4.51 -28.00 3.57
CA GLY A 42 -4.11 -29.22 4.28
C GLY A 42 -3.25 -30.12 3.39
N GLU A 43 -2.27 -30.76 3.98
CA GLU A 43 -1.43 -31.79 3.37
C GLU A 43 -1.18 -32.92 4.37
N TRP A 44 -0.97 -34.15 3.90
CA TRP A 44 -0.50 -35.24 4.75
C TRP A 44 1.00 -35.10 4.99
N VAL A 45 1.43 -35.27 6.25
CA VAL A 45 2.84 -35.47 6.56
C VAL A 45 3.23 -36.84 6.02
N LYS A 46 4.07 -36.85 4.95
CA LYS A 46 4.48 -38.10 4.27
C LYS A 46 5.26 -39.01 5.21
N TYR A 47 4.84 -40.26 5.30
CA TYR A 47 5.55 -41.33 5.98
C TYR A 47 6.31 -42.16 4.95
N THR A 48 7.63 -42.10 4.97
CA THR A 48 8.50 -42.64 3.89
C THR A 48 9.26 -43.90 4.29
N SER A 49 9.21 -44.29 5.57
CA SER A 49 9.88 -45.49 6.03
C SER A 49 9.01 -46.74 5.82
N ALA A 50 9.65 -47.91 5.78
CA ALA A 50 8.94 -49.19 5.85
C ALA A 50 8.21 -49.30 7.18
N ILE A 51 7.02 -49.93 7.15
CA ILE A 51 6.13 -50.06 8.29
C ILE A 51 6.42 -51.40 8.99
N HIS A 52 6.82 -51.30 10.25
CA HIS A 52 7.11 -52.46 11.13
C HIS A 52 6.30 -52.40 12.44
N SER A 53 5.35 -51.48 12.56
CA SER A 53 4.45 -51.29 13.68
C SER A 53 3.24 -50.47 13.25
N ASN A 54 2.19 -50.37 14.10
CA ASN A 54 1.08 -49.50 13.85
C ASN A 54 1.56 -48.06 13.73
N VAL A 55 1.09 -47.32 12.71
CA VAL A 55 1.51 -45.95 12.36
C VAL A 55 0.31 -45.03 12.29
N THR A 56 0.47 -43.80 12.82
CA THR A 56 -0.48 -42.72 12.61
C THR A 56 0.16 -41.64 11.72
N VAL A 57 -0.48 -41.38 10.59
CA VAL A 57 -0.12 -40.31 9.65
C VAL A 57 -1.01 -39.12 9.93
N GLN A 58 -0.40 -37.98 10.22
CA GLN A 58 -1.13 -36.74 10.56
C GLN A 58 -1.27 -35.82 9.34
N ALA A 59 -2.43 -35.17 9.20
CA ALA A 59 -2.58 -34.02 8.31
C ALA A 59 -2.00 -32.77 8.98
N LYS A 60 -1.31 -31.96 8.17
CA LYS A 60 -0.80 -30.64 8.54
C LYS A 60 -1.63 -29.58 7.83
N TYR A 61 -2.15 -28.62 8.58
CA TYR A 61 -2.91 -27.49 8.08
C TYR A 61 -2.09 -26.20 8.16
N THR A 62 -2.02 -25.48 7.06
CA THR A 62 -1.34 -24.17 6.96
C THR A 62 -2.38 -23.10 6.67
N ALA A 63 -2.44 -22.06 7.48
CA ALA A 63 -3.39 -20.95 7.28
C ALA A 63 -3.16 -20.24 5.94
N VAL A 64 -4.23 -20.02 5.20
CA VAL A 64 -4.24 -19.20 3.97
C VAL A 64 -4.41 -17.76 4.40
N VAL A 65 -3.35 -16.96 4.26
CA VAL A 65 -3.42 -15.51 4.52
C VAL A 65 -4.00 -14.82 3.28
N ALA A 66 -5.14 -14.15 3.45
CA ALA A 66 -5.73 -13.33 2.41
C ALA A 66 -4.73 -12.26 1.93
N LYS A 67 -4.79 -11.95 0.63
CA LYS A 67 -3.95 -10.91 0.01
C LYS A 67 -4.83 -9.92 -0.73
N TYR A 68 -4.44 -8.65 -0.66
CA TYR A 68 -5.16 -7.55 -1.29
C TYR A 68 -4.25 -6.73 -2.18
N THR A 69 -4.84 -6.10 -3.19
CA THR A 69 -4.11 -5.24 -4.12
C THR A 69 -4.21 -3.79 -3.67
N VAL A 70 -3.07 -3.12 -3.57
CA VAL A 70 -2.97 -1.67 -3.42
C VAL A 70 -2.61 -1.07 -4.77
N THR A 71 -3.43 -0.13 -5.23
CA THR A 71 -3.25 0.58 -6.50
C THR A 71 -2.99 2.05 -6.23
N PHE A 72 -1.83 2.56 -6.66
CA PHE A 72 -1.48 3.98 -6.63
C PHE A 72 -1.90 4.64 -7.93
N LYS A 73 -2.77 5.66 -7.86
CA LYS A 73 -3.26 6.41 -9.04
C LYS A 73 -2.94 7.89 -8.93
N ALA A 74 -2.38 8.44 -10.01
CA ALA A 74 -2.22 9.88 -10.19
C ALA A 74 -3.18 10.33 -11.31
N ASP A 75 -4.08 11.26 -10.99
CA ASP A 75 -5.27 11.53 -11.78
C ASP A 75 -6.01 10.20 -12.03
N ASN A 76 -6.18 9.74 -13.26
CA ASN A 76 -6.80 8.44 -13.57
C ASN A 76 -5.79 7.35 -13.97
N THR A 77 -4.49 7.67 -13.97
CA THR A 77 -3.43 6.76 -14.41
C THR A 77 -2.91 5.93 -13.25
N VAL A 78 -2.77 4.62 -13.46
CA VAL A 78 -2.12 3.74 -12.49
C VAL A 78 -0.60 3.95 -12.55
N VAL A 79 -0.01 4.32 -11.42
CA VAL A 79 1.44 4.54 -11.27
C VAL A 79 2.13 3.27 -10.78
N LYS A 80 1.51 2.56 -9.83
CA LYS A 80 2.03 1.33 -9.24
C LYS A 80 0.91 0.48 -8.70
N THR A 81 1.09 -0.84 -8.76
CA THR A 81 0.29 -1.80 -8.00
C THR A 81 1.21 -2.64 -7.13
N MET A 82 0.72 -3.08 -5.98
CA MET A 82 1.41 -4.04 -5.12
C MET A 82 0.41 -4.94 -4.42
N THR A 83 0.83 -6.16 -4.11
CA THR A 83 0.02 -7.13 -3.36
C THR A 83 0.54 -7.22 -1.93
N VAL A 84 -0.34 -7.08 -0.97
CA VAL A 84 -0.04 -7.12 0.47
C VAL A 84 -0.87 -8.21 1.17
N LYS A 85 -0.39 -8.69 2.30
CA LYS A 85 -1.14 -9.61 3.17
C LYS A 85 -2.22 -8.84 3.93
N ASP A 86 -3.28 -9.54 4.34
CA ASP A 86 -4.29 -8.99 5.24
C ASP A 86 -3.66 -8.35 6.48
N GLY A 87 -4.17 -7.20 6.90
CA GLY A 87 -3.66 -6.44 8.04
C GLY A 87 -2.38 -5.62 7.78
N TYR A 88 -1.86 -5.60 6.53
CA TYR A 88 -0.68 -4.79 6.21
C TYR A 88 -0.96 -3.29 6.30
N THR A 89 -0.03 -2.52 6.89
CA THR A 89 -0.07 -1.05 6.92
C THR A 89 1.02 -0.50 5.99
N LEU A 90 0.66 0.45 5.11
CA LEU A 90 1.59 1.04 4.16
C LEU A 90 2.70 1.81 4.88
N LYS A 91 3.93 1.58 4.44
CA LYS A 91 5.14 2.28 4.88
C LYS A 91 5.49 3.39 3.89
N ALA A 92 6.31 4.35 4.31
CA ALA A 92 6.78 5.43 3.43
C ALA A 92 7.48 4.89 2.15
N SER A 93 8.22 3.79 2.28
CA SER A 93 8.92 3.12 1.16
C SER A 93 8.00 2.46 0.12
N ASP A 94 6.73 2.23 0.45
CA ASP A 94 5.78 1.60 -0.47
C ASP A 94 5.26 2.59 -1.52
N TYR A 95 5.24 3.88 -1.16
CA TYR A 95 4.75 4.95 -2.03
C TYR A 95 5.73 5.21 -3.18
N PRO A 96 5.28 5.13 -4.44
CA PRO A 96 6.13 5.50 -5.57
C PRO A 96 6.32 7.02 -5.64
N THR A 97 7.26 7.47 -6.47
CA THR A 97 7.37 8.90 -6.79
C THR A 97 6.07 9.38 -7.44
N VAL A 98 5.55 10.54 -6.98
CA VAL A 98 4.38 11.17 -7.63
C VAL A 98 4.79 11.67 -9.01
N PRO A 99 4.05 11.34 -10.09
CA PRO A 99 4.35 11.88 -11.41
C PRO A 99 4.31 13.42 -11.42
N ALA A 100 5.29 14.03 -12.08
CA ALA A 100 5.33 15.49 -12.22
C ALA A 100 4.15 15.99 -13.04
N LYS A 101 3.57 17.12 -12.61
CA LYS A 101 2.50 17.83 -13.30
C LYS A 101 2.87 19.31 -13.39
N SER A 102 2.97 19.85 -14.61
CA SER A 102 3.37 21.24 -14.82
C SER A 102 2.46 22.22 -14.07
N GLY A 103 3.06 23.14 -13.30
CA GLY A 103 2.34 24.11 -12.49
C GLY A 103 1.75 23.55 -11.18
N TYR A 104 2.08 22.32 -10.79
CA TYR A 104 1.57 21.70 -9.56
C TYR A 104 2.67 21.03 -8.75
N THR A 105 2.49 21.02 -7.43
CA THR A 105 3.17 20.10 -6.52
C THR A 105 2.25 18.91 -6.24
N GLY A 106 2.79 17.68 -6.28
CA GLY A 106 2.02 16.45 -6.05
C GLY A 106 2.46 15.73 -4.80
N GLU A 107 1.51 15.16 -4.08
CA GLU A 107 1.74 14.30 -2.93
C GLU A 107 0.76 13.13 -2.92
N TRP A 108 1.13 11.98 -2.33
CA TRP A 108 0.20 10.89 -2.11
C TRP A 108 -0.68 11.16 -0.88
N VAL A 109 -1.99 10.96 -1.02
CA VAL A 109 -2.89 10.91 0.14
C VAL A 109 -2.49 9.69 0.98
N LYS A 110 -2.04 9.92 2.22
CA LYS A 110 -1.57 8.84 3.10
C LYS A 110 -2.71 7.91 3.51
N TYR A 111 -2.48 6.61 3.36
CA TYR A 111 -3.37 5.57 3.86
C TYR A 111 -2.73 4.96 5.10
N THR A 112 -3.34 5.17 6.27
CA THR A 112 -2.74 4.89 7.58
C THR A 112 -3.36 3.72 8.33
N THR A 113 -4.47 3.17 7.83
CA THR A 113 -5.14 2.02 8.44
C THR A 113 -4.62 0.69 7.89
N ALA A 114 -4.82 -0.39 8.63
CA ALA A 114 -4.54 -1.74 8.15
C ALA A 114 -5.43 -2.09 6.95
N ILE A 115 -4.86 -2.82 5.98
CA ILE A 115 -5.51 -3.18 4.72
C ILE A 115 -6.20 -4.54 4.88
N HIS A 116 -7.54 -4.54 4.75
CA HIS A 116 -8.41 -5.71 4.80
C HIS A 116 -9.24 -5.92 3.52
N SER A 117 -8.97 -5.11 2.49
CA SER A 117 -9.62 -5.17 1.16
C SER A 117 -8.72 -4.51 0.13
N ASN A 118 -9.07 -4.60 -1.16
CA ASN A 118 -8.37 -3.86 -2.21
C ASN A 118 -8.49 -2.34 -1.98
N VAL A 119 -7.37 -1.61 -2.07
CA VAL A 119 -7.28 -0.18 -1.78
C VAL A 119 -6.74 0.58 -2.99
N THR A 120 -7.30 1.77 -3.23
CA THR A 120 -6.73 2.75 -4.17
C THR A 120 -6.22 3.97 -3.40
N VAL A 121 -4.93 4.23 -3.51
CA VAL A 121 -4.25 5.43 -2.99
C VAL A 121 -4.14 6.43 -4.13
N LYS A 122 -4.63 7.67 -3.91
CA LYS A 122 -4.65 8.72 -4.93
C LYS A 122 -3.56 9.76 -4.66
N ALA A 123 -2.97 10.29 -5.72
CA ALA A 123 -2.17 11.50 -5.65
C ALA A 123 -3.08 12.73 -5.56
N LYS A 124 -2.64 13.72 -4.79
CA LYS A 124 -3.23 15.06 -4.70
C LYS A 124 -2.26 16.05 -5.32
N TYR A 125 -2.76 16.89 -6.20
CA TYR A 125 -2.00 17.96 -6.83
C TYR A 125 -2.48 19.32 -6.36
N THR A 126 -1.53 20.18 -5.93
CA THR A 126 -1.79 21.54 -5.50
C THR A 126 -1.11 22.49 -6.46
N ALA A 127 -1.83 23.46 -7.02
CA ALA A 127 -1.26 24.45 -7.94
C ALA A 127 -0.16 25.25 -7.26
N VAL A 128 0.95 25.43 -7.96
CA VAL A 128 2.05 26.32 -7.55
C VAL A 128 1.66 27.74 -7.97
N VAL A 129 1.42 28.58 -6.99
CA VAL A 129 1.16 29.99 -7.25
C VAL A 129 2.50 30.73 -7.24
N THR A 130 2.91 31.22 -8.42
CA THR A 130 4.08 32.11 -8.53
C THR A 130 3.74 33.46 -7.92
N LYS A 131 4.64 33.96 -7.07
CA LYS A 131 4.50 35.30 -6.46
C LYS A 131 5.59 36.19 -6.95
N TYR A 132 5.22 37.47 -7.19
CA TYR A 132 6.12 38.55 -7.55
C TYR A 132 6.12 39.62 -6.46
N THR A 133 7.25 40.33 -6.33
CA THR A 133 7.32 41.49 -5.45
C THR A 133 7.22 42.75 -6.28
N VAL A 134 6.23 43.57 -5.99
CA VAL A 134 6.07 44.91 -6.58
C VAL A 134 6.69 45.91 -5.61
N PHE A 135 7.61 46.73 -6.12
CA PHE A 135 8.24 47.78 -5.35
C PHE A 135 7.71 49.15 -5.79
N PHE A 136 7.13 49.90 -4.89
CA PHE A 136 6.77 51.29 -5.06
C PHE A 136 7.99 52.17 -4.70
N LYS A 137 8.51 52.93 -5.65
CA LYS A 137 9.72 53.73 -5.46
C LYS A 137 9.46 55.21 -5.76
N ALA A 138 9.97 56.08 -4.86
CA ALA A 138 10.01 57.52 -5.07
C ALA A 138 11.47 57.99 -4.98
N ASP A 139 11.94 58.77 -5.96
CA ASP A 139 13.32 59.24 -6.07
C ASP A 139 14.38 58.12 -5.88
N GLY A 140 14.07 56.91 -6.37
CA GLY A 140 14.97 55.74 -6.27
C GLY A 140 14.88 54.96 -4.97
N PHE A 141 14.19 55.45 -3.95
CA PHE A 141 14.00 54.79 -2.67
C PHE A 141 12.72 53.96 -2.66
N THR A 142 12.77 52.78 -2.05
CA THR A 142 11.55 51.91 -1.88
C THR A 142 10.68 52.51 -0.78
N VAL A 143 9.46 52.88 -1.13
CA VAL A 143 8.43 53.39 -0.21
C VAL A 143 7.64 52.24 0.38
N LYS A 144 7.27 51.27 -0.48
CA LYS A 144 6.51 50.08 -0.11
C LYS A 144 6.90 48.92 -1.01
N ALA A 145 6.85 47.72 -0.48
CA ALA A 145 6.93 46.46 -1.24
C ALA A 145 5.77 45.56 -0.87
N ILE A 146 5.10 44.97 -1.87
CA ILE A 146 4.03 43.99 -1.65
C ILE A 146 4.33 42.74 -2.48
N GLN A 147 3.88 41.59 -1.97
CA GLN A 147 3.89 40.35 -2.73
C GLN A 147 2.52 40.09 -3.32
N VAL A 148 2.50 39.85 -4.63
CA VAL A 148 1.29 39.59 -5.40
C VAL A 148 1.41 38.26 -6.15
N ASN A 149 0.30 37.62 -6.42
CA ASN A 149 0.25 36.41 -7.24
C ASN A 149 0.43 36.78 -8.72
N ASP A 150 0.92 35.84 -9.53
CA ASP A 150 0.95 35.97 -10.97
C ASP A 150 -0.44 36.35 -11.51
N GLY A 151 -0.48 37.35 -12.42
CA GLY A 151 -1.73 37.86 -12.96
C GLY A 151 -2.51 38.82 -12.05
N TYR A 152 -1.97 39.17 -10.87
CA TYR A 152 -2.61 40.16 -10.01
C TYR A 152 -2.57 41.56 -10.66
N VAL A 153 -3.68 42.27 -10.67
CA VAL A 153 -3.79 43.65 -11.10
C VAL A 153 -3.83 44.53 -9.85
N LEU A 154 -2.89 45.51 -9.79
CA LEU A 154 -2.83 46.44 -8.66
C LEU A 154 -4.14 47.23 -8.51
N GLN A 155 -4.61 47.33 -7.27
CA GLN A 155 -5.79 48.07 -6.88
C GLN A 155 -5.37 49.42 -6.24
N ASP A 156 -6.26 50.39 -6.18
CA ASP A 156 -5.97 51.71 -5.56
C ASP A 156 -5.47 51.59 -4.12
N ALA A 157 -5.98 50.61 -3.37
CA ALA A 157 -5.57 50.36 -2.00
C ALA A 157 -4.14 49.79 -1.86
N ASP A 158 -3.55 49.27 -2.94
CA ASP A 158 -2.18 48.77 -2.93
C ASP A 158 -1.15 49.91 -2.96
N TYR A 159 -1.49 51.04 -3.56
CA TYR A 159 -0.61 52.19 -3.69
C TYR A 159 -0.41 52.88 -2.33
N PRO A 160 0.84 53.10 -1.89
CA PRO A 160 1.12 53.90 -0.70
C PRO A 160 0.89 55.41 -1.03
N GLU A 161 0.80 56.21 0.03
CA GLU A 161 0.88 57.66 -0.15
C GLU A 161 2.23 58.05 -0.81
N VAL A 162 2.19 58.97 -1.77
CA VAL A 162 3.42 59.51 -2.37
C VAL A 162 4.13 60.37 -1.33
N PRO A 163 5.42 60.13 -1.04
CA PRO A 163 6.17 60.96 -0.12
C PRO A 163 6.17 62.43 -0.50
N ALA A 164 5.87 63.32 0.44
CA ALA A 164 5.83 64.75 0.21
C ALA A 164 7.21 65.26 -0.20
N LYS A 165 7.26 66.13 -1.26
CA LYS A 165 8.49 66.81 -1.68
C LYS A 165 8.18 68.28 -1.86
N VAL A 166 9.00 69.13 -1.21
CA VAL A 166 8.77 70.58 -1.21
C VAL A 166 8.69 71.13 -2.66
N GLY A 167 7.61 71.83 -2.95
CA GLY A 167 7.39 72.50 -4.24
C GLY A 167 6.94 71.54 -5.39
N CYS A 168 6.60 70.27 -5.06
CA CYS A 168 6.16 69.30 -6.07
C CYS A 168 4.87 68.59 -5.64
N ASN A 169 4.01 68.32 -6.63
CA ASN A 169 2.90 67.37 -6.49
C ASN A 169 3.34 66.01 -7.03
N GLY A 170 3.15 64.95 -6.27
CA GLY A 170 3.52 63.58 -6.68
C GLY A 170 2.30 62.74 -7.02
N ALA A 171 2.45 61.84 -7.99
CA ALA A 171 1.50 60.79 -8.32
C ALA A 171 2.27 59.50 -8.66
N TRP A 172 1.64 58.36 -8.50
CA TRP A 172 2.17 57.09 -9.02
C TRP A 172 1.81 56.98 -10.51
N GLU A 173 2.81 56.61 -11.34
CA GLU A 173 2.65 56.35 -12.79
C GLU A 173 2.59 54.86 -13.08
#